data_9d7adedf8ed43c088723b2b1538c9b27
#
_entry.id   9d7adedf8ed43c088723b2b1538c9b27
#
_cell.length_a   1.000
_cell.length_b   1.000
_cell.length_c   1.000
_cell.angle_alpha   90.00
_cell.angle_beta   90.00
_cell.angle_gamma   90.00
#
_symmetry.space_group_name_H-M   'P 1'
#
loop_
_entity.id
_entity.type
_entity.pdbx_description
1 polymer ?
#
loop_
_entity_poly.entity_id
_entity_poly.type
_entity_poly.pdbx_seq_one_letter_code
_entity_poly.pdbx_strand_id
1 'polypeptide(L)'
;MELRNIIAKDRDAIISSLVDLVRFRSLKTTPEGPGAPFGRGIADALEYVLALAKSMGFQTRNVDGYAGHAEYGTGKDIVAVLVHLDVVPAEEEWTYGGAFDGVINDGRIYGRGTEDNKGPAIAALYALKALKDAGIKPSKRIRIIFGCDEESGWDCMKHY
;
A
#
# COMPACT_ATOMS: atom_id res chain seq x y z
N MET A 1 18.80 9.14 -16.78
CA MET A 1 18.75 7.69 -16.41
C MET A 1 17.35 7.20 -16.67
N GLU A 2 17.17 6.08 -17.36
CA GLU A 2 15.84 5.57 -17.67
C GLU A 2 15.14 5.09 -16.38
N LEU A 3 13.84 5.37 -16.22
CA LEU A 3 13.03 4.96 -15.06
C LEU A 3 13.11 3.45 -14.80
N ARG A 4 13.15 2.65 -15.88
CA ARG A 4 13.32 1.19 -15.78
C ARG A 4 14.55 0.79 -14.99
N ASN A 5 15.67 1.48 -15.19
CA ASN A 5 16.94 1.18 -14.50
C ASN A 5 16.87 1.60 -13.00
N ILE A 6 16.09 2.64 -12.69
CA ILE A 6 15.85 3.05 -11.30
C ILE A 6 15.04 1.99 -10.57
N ILE A 7 13.92 1.56 -11.18
CA ILE A 7 13.05 0.52 -10.61
C ILE A 7 13.81 -0.80 -10.45
N ALA A 8 14.64 -1.17 -11.42
CA ALA A 8 15.42 -2.41 -11.36
C ALA A 8 16.39 -2.45 -10.14
N LYS A 9 16.92 -1.29 -9.73
CA LYS A 9 17.77 -1.20 -8.52
C LYS A 9 16.98 -1.42 -7.23
N ASP A 10 15.71 -1.07 -7.22
CA ASP A 10 14.84 -1.21 -6.05
C ASP A 10 14.14 -2.58 -6.00
N ARG A 11 14.43 -3.50 -6.94
CA ARG A 11 13.72 -4.77 -7.09
C ARG A 11 13.58 -5.53 -5.77
N ASP A 12 14.67 -5.72 -5.05
CA ASP A 12 14.65 -6.51 -3.82
C ASP A 12 13.90 -5.78 -2.69
N ALA A 13 13.99 -4.45 -2.66
CA ALA A 13 13.23 -3.62 -1.73
C ALA A 13 11.71 -3.65 -2.04
N ILE A 14 11.32 -3.66 -3.31
CA ILE A 14 9.92 -3.82 -3.74
C ILE A 14 9.38 -5.16 -3.25
N ILE A 15 10.12 -6.25 -3.49
CA ILE A 15 9.73 -7.60 -3.09
C ILE A 15 9.59 -7.68 -1.57
N SER A 16 10.60 -7.21 -0.83
CA SER A 16 10.58 -7.22 0.64
C SER A 16 9.40 -6.41 1.19
N SER A 17 9.17 -5.20 0.65
CA SER A 17 8.05 -4.35 1.09
C SER A 17 6.70 -5.01 0.85
N LEU A 18 6.53 -5.73 -0.26
CA LEU A 18 5.30 -6.46 -0.52
C LEU A 18 5.13 -7.64 0.43
N VAL A 19 6.18 -8.43 0.64
CA VAL A 19 6.16 -9.56 1.59
C VAL A 19 5.79 -9.07 2.99
N ASP A 20 6.41 -7.99 3.45
CA ASP A 20 6.13 -7.42 4.76
C ASP A 20 4.68 -6.91 4.85
N LEU A 21 4.17 -6.26 3.80
CA LEU A 21 2.79 -5.79 3.78
C LEU A 21 1.79 -6.95 3.77
N VAL A 22 2.08 -8.04 3.07
CA VAL A 22 1.22 -9.24 3.03
C VAL A 22 1.05 -9.85 4.42
N ARG A 23 2.05 -9.79 5.27
CA ARG A 23 2.03 -10.35 6.64
C ARG A 23 1.02 -9.69 7.57
N PHE A 24 0.58 -8.46 7.28
CA PHE A 24 -0.51 -7.86 8.04
C PHE A 24 -1.84 -8.54 7.66
N ARG A 25 -2.50 -9.11 8.67
CA ARG A 25 -3.84 -9.70 8.52
C ARG A 25 -4.88 -8.59 8.46
N SER A 26 -4.90 -7.86 7.36
CA SER A 26 -5.76 -6.70 7.16
C SER A 26 -7.20 -7.09 6.78
N LEU A 27 -7.78 -8.00 7.56
CA LEU A 27 -9.18 -8.39 7.51
C LEU A 27 -10.02 -7.38 8.27
N LYS A 28 -11.18 -7.02 7.72
CA LYS A 28 -12.13 -6.16 8.44
C LYS A 28 -12.66 -6.86 9.67
N THR A 29 -12.57 -6.17 10.79
CA THR A 29 -13.15 -6.58 12.08
C THR A 29 -13.97 -5.44 12.69
N THR A 30 -14.51 -5.62 13.89
CA THR A 30 -15.13 -4.54 14.65
C THR A 30 -14.12 -3.43 14.96
N PRO A 31 -14.57 -2.17 15.09
CA PRO A 31 -13.67 -1.07 15.46
C PRO A 31 -12.91 -1.34 16.76
N GLU A 32 -11.61 -1.05 16.76
CA GLU A 32 -10.71 -1.26 17.91
C GLU A 32 -10.15 0.08 18.44
N GLY A 33 -11.03 1.08 18.53
CA GLY A 33 -10.70 2.39 19.06
C GLY A 33 -10.33 3.43 17.99
N PRO A 34 -9.92 4.62 18.45
CA PRO A 34 -9.52 5.70 17.53
C PRO A 34 -8.38 5.27 16.61
N GLY A 35 -8.52 5.54 15.30
CA GLY A 35 -7.51 5.19 14.30
C GLY A 35 -7.56 3.74 13.81
N ALA A 36 -8.49 2.91 14.32
CA ALA A 36 -8.71 1.53 13.87
C ALA A 36 -10.19 1.23 13.62
N PRO A 37 -10.88 2.00 12.74
CA PRO A 37 -12.32 1.85 12.52
C PRO A 37 -12.69 0.51 11.88
N PHE A 38 -11.76 -0.16 11.22
CA PHE A 38 -11.96 -1.43 10.54
C PHE A 38 -11.14 -2.58 11.16
N GLY A 39 -10.59 -2.36 12.38
CA GLY A 39 -9.76 -3.31 13.09
C GLY A 39 -8.26 -3.05 13.01
N ARG A 40 -7.53 -3.64 13.95
CA ARG A 40 -6.10 -3.37 14.14
C ARG A 40 -5.24 -3.81 12.96
N GLY A 41 -5.53 -4.96 12.37
CA GLY A 41 -4.74 -5.48 11.25
C GLY A 41 -4.73 -4.54 10.03
N ILE A 42 -5.85 -3.86 9.76
CA ILE A 42 -5.93 -2.85 8.70
C ILE A 42 -5.19 -1.57 9.10
N ALA A 43 -5.37 -1.12 10.35
CA ALA A 43 -4.66 0.06 10.86
C ALA A 43 -3.14 -0.12 10.81
N ASP A 44 -2.64 -1.29 11.22
CA ASP A 44 -1.21 -1.61 11.18
C ASP A 44 -0.66 -1.66 9.75
N ALA A 45 -1.43 -2.19 8.79
CA ALA A 45 -1.06 -2.17 7.38
C ALA A 45 -0.99 -0.73 6.83
N LEU A 46 -1.93 0.13 7.23
CA LEU A 46 -1.91 1.55 6.86
C LEU A 46 -0.69 2.27 7.47
N GLU A 47 -0.41 2.05 8.74
CA GLU A 47 0.76 2.63 9.41
C GLU A 47 2.06 2.21 8.71
N TYR A 48 2.18 0.94 8.32
CA TYR A 48 3.33 0.42 7.60
C TYR A 48 3.55 1.15 6.26
N VAL A 49 2.54 1.24 5.39
CA VAL A 49 2.72 1.87 4.08
C VAL A 49 2.98 3.36 4.18
N LEU A 50 2.38 4.06 5.17
CA LEU A 50 2.64 5.47 5.41
C LEU A 50 4.06 5.70 5.96
N ALA A 51 4.55 4.85 6.85
CA ALA A 51 5.93 4.89 7.33
C ALA A 51 6.93 4.62 6.20
N LEU A 52 6.67 3.61 5.35
CA LEU A 52 7.47 3.32 4.16
C LEU A 52 7.51 4.51 3.22
N ALA A 53 6.37 5.10 2.90
CA ALA A 53 6.28 6.29 2.05
C ALA A 53 7.04 7.49 2.64
N LYS A 54 6.94 7.69 3.96
CA LYS A 54 7.68 8.73 4.67
C LYS A 54 9.19 8.50 4.61
N SER A 55 9.65 7.27 4.74
CA SER A 55 11.07 6.92 4.59
C SER A 55 11.62 7.21 3.19
N MET A 56 10.77 7.12 2.17
CA MET A 56 11.09 7.52 0.79
C MET A 56 11.06 9.05 0.58
N GLY A 57 10.70 9.81 1.61
CA GLY A 57 10.68 11.29 1.61
C GLY A 57 9.42 11.88 0.99
N PHE A 58 8.29 11.16 1.02
CA PHE A 58 6.98 11.68 0.65
C PHE A 58 6.28 12.35 1.84
N GLN A 59 5.39 13.30 1.53
CA GLN A 59 4.45 13.80 2.53
C GLN A 59 3.36 12.75 2.73
N THR A 60 3.07 12.41 3.98
CA THR A 60 2.09 11.39 4.32
C THR A 60 1.05 11.94 5.28
N ARG A 61 -0.18 11.42 5.17
CA ARG A 61 -1.27 11.72 6.09
C ARG A 61 -2.08 10.46 6.36
N ASN A 62 -2.33 10.20 7.63
CA ASN A 62 -3.35 9.26 8.08
C ASN A 62 -4.64 10.06 8.31
N VAL A 63 -5.76 9.58 7.78
CA VAL A 63 -7.09 10.19 7.93
C VAL A 63 -7.91 9.29 8.83
N ASP A 64 -7.68 9.45 10.14
CA ASP A 64 -8.39 8.78 11.23
C ASP A 64 -8.43 7.24 11.14
N GLY A 65 -7.47 6.62 10.43
CA GLY A 65 -7.43 5.17 10.18
C GLY A 65 -8.43 4.68 9.14
N TYR A 66 -9.26 5.54 8.58
CA TYR A 66 -10.15 5.19 7.47
C TYR A 66 -9.39 5.04 6.15
N ALA A 67 -8.46 5.94 5.90
CA ALA A 67 -7.58 5.93 4.76
C ALA A 67 -6.31 6.72 5.06
N GLY A 68 -5.34 6.66 4.16
CA GLY A 68 -4.17 7.52 4.21
C GLY A 68 -3.69 7.87 2.83
N HIS A 69 -2.71 8.75 2.73
CA HIS A 69 -2.07 9.02 1.45
C HIS A 69 -0.60 9.37 1.57
N ALA A 70 0.11 9.13 0.47
CA ALA A 70 1.44 9.63 0.19
C ALA A 70 1.39 10.59 -0.99
N GLU A 71 2.11 11.71 -0.91
CA GLU A 71 2.04 12.76 -1.92
C GLU A 71 3.43 13.26 -2.32
N TYR A 72 3.59 13.55 -3.62
CA TYR A 72 4.77 14.15 -4.22
C TYR A 72 4.41 15.23 -5.23
N GLY A 73 5.16 16.34 -5.22
CA GLY A 73 4.94 17.50 -6.09
C GLY A 73 4.30 18.69 -5.37
N THR A 74 4.17 19.83 -6.06
CA THR A 74 3.76 21.11 -5.46
C THR A 74 2.60 21.81 -6.19
N GLY A 75 2.06 21.24 -7.24
CA GLY A 75 0.96 21.84 -8.01
C GLY A 75 -0.34 21.98 -7.21
N LYS A 76 -1.28 22.82 -7.69
CA LYS A 76 -2.63 22.93 -7.11
C LYS A 76 -3.47 21.70 -7.40
N ASP A 77 -3.39 21.19 -8.63
CA ASP A 77 -4.13 20.02 -9.07
C ASP A 77 -3.52 18.72 -8.54
N ILE A 78 -4.34 17.72 -8.39
CA ILE A 78 -3.95 16.39 -7.94
C ILE A 78 -4.27 15.37 -9.03
N VAL A 79 -3.32 14.47 -9.30
CA VAL A 79 -3.55 13.19 -9.98
C VAL A 79 -3.46 12.12 -8.92
N ALA A 80 -4.53 11.36 -8.71
CA ALA A 80 -4.58 10.34 -7.69
C ALA A 80 -4.54 8.93 -8.27
N VAL A 81 -3.85 8.04 -7.55
CA VAL A 81 -3.93 6.58 -7.70
C VAL A 81 -4.59 6.07 -6.44
N LEU A 82 -5.73 5.41 -6.59
CA LEU A 82 -6.45 4.79 -5.47
C LEU A 82 -6.13 3.31 -5.42
N VAL A 83 -5.71 2.84 -4.26
CA VAL A 83 -5.43 1.44 -3.92
C VAL A 83 -6.02 1.13 -2.57
N HIS A 84 -6.14 -0.15 -2.19
CA HIS A 84 -6.62 -0.52 -0.86
C HIS A 84 -5.71 -1.53 -0.17
N LEU A 85 -5.85 -1.62 1.14
CA LEU A 85 -5.01 -2.44 2.01
C LEU A 85 -5.78 -3.56 2.70
N ASP A 86 -7.10 -3.40 2.83
CA ASP A 86 -7.96 -4.46 3.33
C ASP A 86 -8.05 -5.62 2.33
N VAL A 87 -8.34 -6.80 2.84
CA VAL A 87 -8.42 -8.02 2.06
C VAL A 87 -9.60 -8.86 2.53
N VAL A 88 -10.13 -9.67 1.60
CA VAL A 88 -11.16 -10.66 1.92
C VAL A 88 -10.61 -11.80 2.79
N PRO A 89 -11.46 -12.54 3.53
CA PRO A 89 -11.06 -13.74 4.27
C PRO A 89 -10.26 -14.73 3.42
N ALA A 90 -9.41 -15.51 4.07
CA ALA A 90 -8.54 -16.50 3.47
C ALA A 90 -8.56 -17.76 4.33
N GLU A 91 -9.64 -18.54 4.19
CA GLU A 91 -9.88 -19.77 4.95
C GLU A 91 -9.47 -21.03 4.17
N GLU A 92 -9.17 -20.88 2.88
CA GLU A 92 -8.73 -21.95 1.99
C GLU A 92 -7.34 -22.48 2.34
N GLU A 93 -7.05 -23.73 1.94
CA GLU A 93 -5.69 -24.28 2.00
C GLU A 93 -4.79 -23.60 0.97
N TRP A 94 -3.57 -23.28 1.40
CA TRP A 94 -2.55 -22.65 0.57
C TRP A 94 -1.47 -23.64 0.17
N THR A 95 -1.11 -23.64 -1.10
CA THR A 95 -0.08 -24.55 -1.63
C THR A 95 1.31 -24.26 -1.05
N TYR A 96 1.58 -22.98 -0.75
CA TYR A 96 2.87 -22.53 -0.22
C TYR A 96 2.65 -21.64 1.01
N GLY A 97 2.93 -22.18 2.18
CA GLY A 97 2.75 -21.48 3.47
C GLY A 97 1.29 -21.17 3.79
N GLY A 98 1.06 -20.15 4.61
CA GLY A 98 -0.26 -19.63 4.94
C GLY A 98 -0.57 -18.35 4.16
N ALA A 99 -1.84 -17.94 4.21
CA ALA A 99 -2.38 -16.77 3.50
C ALA A 99 -1.60 -15.47 3.76
N PHE A 100 -0.96 -15.33 4.92
CA PHE A 100 -0.27 -14.10 5.34
C PHE A 100 1.24 -14.29 5.55
N ASP A 101 1.82 -15.37 5.00
CA ASP A 101 3.26 -15.62 5.15
C ASP A 101 4.11 -14.87 4.12
N GLY A 102 3.53 -14.54 2.96
CA GLY A 102 4.26 -13.86 1.89
C GLY A 102 5.38 -14.72 1.33
N VAL A 103 5.08 -16.00 1.05
CA VAL A 103 6.09 -16.98 0.59
C VAL A 103 6.55 -16.65 -0.83
N ILE A 104 7.86 -16.67 -1.04
CA ILE A 104 8.46 -16.57 -2.38
C ILE A 104 8.83 -17.96 -2.85
N ASN A 105 8.25 -18.40 -3.97
CA ASN A 105 8.60 -19.66 -4.60
C ASN A 105 8.54 -19.53 -6.12
N ASP A 106 9.54 -20.07 -6.81
CA ASP A 106 9.66 -20.05 -8.27
C ASP A 106 9.39 -18.66 -8.91
N GLY A 107 9.97 -17.61 -8.32
CA GLY A 107 9.86 -16.23 -8.83
C GLY A 107 8.49 -15.56 -8.63
N ARG A 108 7.61 -16.16 -7.82
CA ARG A 108 6.28 -15.67 -7.48
C ARG A 108 6.16 -15.42 -5.99
N ILE A 109 5.31 -14.48 -5.62
CA ILE A 109 4.97 -14.19 -4.21
C ILE A 109 3.56 -14.72 -3.96
N TYR A 110 3.43 -15.60 -2.98
CA TYR A 110 2.16 -16.21 -2.59
C TYR A 110 1.67 -15.60 -1.29
N GLY A 111 0.41 -15.18 -1.28
CA GLY A 111 -0.25 -14.63 -0.10
C GLY A 111 -1.51 -13.84 -0.44
N ARG A 112 -2.43 -13.71 0.51
CA ARG A 112 -3.66 -12.93 0.35
C ARG A 112 -3.32 -11.44 0.18
N GLY A 113 -3.84 -10.83 -0.89
CA GLY A 113 -3.61 -9.43 -1.22
C GLY A 113 -2.37 -9.17 -2.10
N THR A 114 -1.60 -10.20 -2.49
CA THR A 114 -0.44 -10.00 -3.40
C THR A 114 -0.84 -9.41 -4.74
N GLU A 115 -2.02 -9.74 -5.24
CA GLU A 115 -2.60 -9.20 -6.47
C GLU A 115 -3.61 -8.10 -6.16
N ASP A 116 -4.50 -8.34 -5.20
CA ASP A 116 -5.60 -7.45 -4.84
C ASP A 116 -5.55 -7.09 -3.34
N ASN A 117 -5.06 -5.93 -2.90
CA ASN A 117 -4.53 -4.86 -3.75
C ASN A 117 -3.17 -4.37 -3.22
N LYS A 118 -2.52 -5.13 -2.29
CA LYS A 118 -1.23 -4.78 -1.65
C LYS A 118 -0.08 -4.70 -2.67
N GLY A 119 -0.07 -5.59 -3.68
CA GLY A 119 0.91 -5.54 -4.76
C GLY A 119 0.83 -4.26 -5.56
N PRO A 120 -0.34 -3.90 -6.12
CA PRO A 120 -0.55 -2.61 -6.76
C PRO A 120 -0.20 -1.40 -5.87
N ALA A 121 -0.48 -1.47 -4.55
CA ALA A 121 -0.14 -0.41 -3.60
C ALA A 121 1.38 -0.19 -3.52
N ILE A 122 2.16 -1.25 -3.37
CA ILE A 122 3.62 -1.19 -3.36
C ILE A 122 4.16 -0.76 -4.73
N ALA A 123 3.61 -1.30 -5.83
CA ALA A 123 4.02 -0.92 -7.18
C ALA A 123 3.82 0.58 -7.44
N ALA A 124 2.67 1.14 -7.07
CA ALA A 124 2.39 2.57 -7.20
C ALA A 124 3.37 3.42 -6.37
N LEU A 125 3.67 3.00 -5.13
CA LEU A 125 4.59 3.71 -4.25
C LEU A 125 6.01 3.74 -4.81
N TYR A 126 6.52 2.62 -5.30
CA TYR A 126 7.85 2.57 -5.91
C TYR A 126 7.91 3.24 -7.30
N ALA A 127 6.81 3.27 -8.05
CA ALA A 127 6.72 4.07 -9.26
C ALA A 127 6.85 5.57 -8.94
N LEU A 128 6.18 6.04 -7.88
CA LEU A 128 6.31 7.43 -7.41
C LEU A 128 7.74 7.72 -6.91
N LYS A 129 8.37 6.77 -6.21
CA LYS A 129 9.77 6.86 -5.79
C LYS A 129 10.69 6.99 -7.01
N ALA A 130 10.49 6.19 -8.05
CA ALA A 130 11.32 6.25 -9.26
C ALA A 130 11.24 7.62 -9.96
N LEU A 131 10.06 8.24 -10.01
CA LEU A 131 9.91 9.61 -10.54
C LEU A 131 10.73 10.61 -9.72
N LYS A 132 10.65 10.52 -8.40
CA LYS A 132 11.42 11.37 -7.48
C LYS A 132 12.93 11.17 -7.66
N ASP A 133 13.39 9.93 -7.69
CA ASP A 133 14.82 9.59 -7.81
C ASP A 133 15.38 9.96 -9.19
N ALA A 134 14.54 10.00 -10.22
CA ALA A 134 14.87 10.54 -11.53
C ALA A 134 14.95 12.08 -11.56
N GLY A 135 14.63 12.76 -10.46
CA GLY A 135 14.59 14.21 -10.38
C GLY A 135 13.40 14.84 -11.13
N ILE A 136 12.39 14.04 -11.51
CA ILE A 136 11.21 14.54 -12.21
C ILE A 136 10.36 15.35 -11.23
N LYS A 137 10.12 16.61 -11.59
CA LYS A 137 9.24 17.52 -10.83
C LYS A 137 7.89 17.60 -11.55
N PRO A 138 6.86 16.91 -11.04
CA PRO A 138 5.55 16.92 -11.70
C PRO A 138 4.91 18.31 -11.57
N SER A 139 4.18 18.73 -12.62
CA SER A 139 3.40 19.98 -12.62
C SER A 139 2.14 19.91 -11.77
N LYS A 140 1.69 18.72 -11.45
CA LYS A 140 0.57 18.43 -10.53
C LYS A 140 1.08 17.62 -9.36
N ARG A 141 0.41 17.68 -8.22
CA ARG A 141 0.68 16.73 -7.13
C ARG A 141 0.25 15.34 -7.54
N ILE A 142 1.11 14.35 -7.31
CA ILE A 142 0.75 12.94 -7.48
C ILE A 142 0.48 12.38 -6.09
N ARG A 143 -0.70 11.80 -5.90
CA ARG A 143 -1.14 11.26 -4.61
C ARG A 143 -1.51 9.80 -4.76
N ILE A 144 -0.95 8.95 -3.91
CA ILE A 144 -1.39 7.57 -3.75
C ILE A 144 -2.28 7.53 -2.51
N ILE A 145 -3.52 7.13 -2.69
CA ILE A 145 -4.52 7.02 -1.62
C ILE A 145 -4.63 5.53 -1.28
N PHE A 146 -4.45 5.21 0.00
CA PHE A 146 -4.57 3.87 0.57
C PHE A 146 -5.92 3.78 1.29
N GLY A 147 -6.90 3.15 0.67
CA GLY A 147 -8.20 2.84 1.26
C GLY A 147 -8.11 1.66 2.23
N CYS A 148 -9.02 1.60 3.18
CA CYS A 148 -9.00 0.60 4.25
C CYS A 148 -10.31 -0.20 4.36
N ASP A 149 -11.23 -0.11 3.40
CA ASP A 149 -12.56 -0.75 3.43
C ASP A 149 -13.14 -0.91 2.03
N GLU A 150 -12.31 -1.25 1.05
CA GLU A 150 -12.74 -1.42 -0.35
C GLU A 150 -13.61 -2.65 -0.49
N GLU A 151 -13.18 -3.77 0.07
CA GLU A 151 -13.77 -5.10 -0.03
C GLU A 151 -15.13 -5.24 0.69
N SER A 152 -15.57 -4.23 1.41
CA SER A 152 -16.76 -4.36 2.26
C SER A 152 -17.74 -3.19 2.25
N GLY A 153 -17.34 -1.95 2.08
CA GLY A 153 -18.31 -0.88 2.23
C GLY A 153 -17.96 0.49 1.69
N TRP A 154 -16.69 0.73 1.40
CA TRP A 154 -16.19 2.03 0.92
C TRP A 154 -16.40 3.20 1.89
N ASP A 155 -16.64 2.92 3.16
CA ASP A 155 -16.76 3.97 4.17
C ASP A 155 -15.44 4.74 4.33
N CYS A 156 -14.33 4.09 4.03
CA CYS A 156 -13.01 4.73 3.97
C CYS A 156 -12.99 5.92 3.01
N MET A 157 -13.56 5.79 1.82
CA MET A 157 -13.58 6.87 0.82
C MET A 157 -14.67 7.91 1.08
N LYS A 158 -15.76 7.54 1.74
CA LYS A 158 -16.78 8.49 2.19
C LYS A 158 -16.25 9.41 3.29
N HIS A 159 -15.33 8.89 4.12
CA HIS A 159 -14.71 9.63 5.22
C HIS A 159 -13.53 10.49 4.72
N TYR A 160 -12.75 10.00 3.73
CA TYR A 160 -11.59 10.66 3.17
C TYR A 160 -11.94 11.95 2.43
#